data_6aa86297ae7371985c95f9e45486a0d9
#
_entry.id   6aa86297ae7371985c95f9e45486a0d9
#
_cell.length_a   1.000
_cell.length_b   1.000
_cell.length_c   1.000
_cell.angle_alpha   90.00
_cell.angle_beta   90.00
_cell.angle_gamma   90.00
#
_symmetry.space_group_name_H-M   'P 1'
#
loop_
_entity.id
_entity.type
_entity.pdbx_description
1 polymer ?
#
loop_
_entity_poly.entity_id
_entity_poly.type
_entity_poly.pdbx_seq_one_letter_code
_entity_poly.pdbx_strand_id
1 'polypeptide(L)'
;MVVIDTIKSGKDSSFLFFAYFLNIWYTNFVKGGTFMGKFVFKKSLGQNFLKDNNVIHKIVDSASIDKDTLVIEIGPGQGAISRLIVPRAKYSILYEIDTRLNWYLSKILKEYDNYSIIMNDFLLEDVNKELSKYEYKKLYVVANLPYYITTPIVNKFIDDNIFPDKIVIMIQKEVALRFAASVNSKDYGALTVFLNYYYDIKRLFDVSKNCFFPKPKVDSSVVCMELKKDRLYVRDMFIFKNLVKDSFKHKRKTLKNNLEGYNLDKIEEILKKYNMDLNVRAESISLEIFVEIANELI
;
A
#
# COMPACT_ATOMS: atom_id res chain seq x y z
N MET A 1 -48.33 -18.09 -23.27
CA MET A 1 -49.10 -17.46 -24.37
C MET A 1 -49.55 -16.04 -24.03
N VAL A 2 -49.58 -15.61 -22.78
CA VAL A 2 -50.03 -14.27 -22.36
C VAL A 2 -48.93 -13.21 -22.43
N VAL A 3 -47.66 -13.59 -22.52
CA VAL A 3 -46.49 -12.66 -22.49
C VAL A 3 -46.14 -12.10 -23.89
N ILE A 4 -46.61 -12.74 -24.97
CA ILE A 4 -46.27 -12.34 -26.35
C ILE A 4 -47.11 -11.19 -26.86
N ASP A 5 -48.34 -11.03 -26.36
CA ASP A 5 -49.25 -9.99 -26.78
C ASP A 5 -48.98 -8.59 -26.17
N THR A 6 -48.24 -8.53 -25.05
CA THR A 6 -47.91 -7.25 -24.38
C THR A 6 -46.73 -6.54 -25.04
N ILE A 7 -45.93 -7.23 -25.86
CA ILE A 7 -44.76 -6.69 -26.56
C ILE A 7 -45.15 -5.82 -27.76
N LYS A 8 -46.39 -5.93 -28.24
CA LYS A 8 -46.88 -5.20 -29.41
C LYS A 8 -47.44 -3.79 -29.10
N SER A 9 -47.57 -3.41 -27.83
CA SER A 9 -48.24 -2.14 -27.46
C SER A 9 -47.30 -0.98 -27.09
N GLY A 10 -45.98 -1.10 -27.28
CA GLY A 10 -45.06 0.05 -27.39
C GLY A 10 -45.02 1.05 -26.21
N LYS A 11 -45.36 0.70 -25.00
CA LYS A 11 -45.32 1.58 -23.83
C LYS A 11 -44.71 0.87 -22.63
N ASP A 12 -43.41 0.90 -22.52
CA ASP A 12 -42.58 1.07 -21.30
C ASP A 12 -41.15 0.60 -21.56
N SER A 13 -40.24 1.54 -21.74
CA SER A 13 -38.80 1.25 -21.94
C SER A 13 -38.16 0.56 -20.73
N SER A 14 -38.74 0.71 -19.55
CA SER A 14 -38.30 0.03 -18.32
C SER A 14 -38.57 -1.46 -18.34
N PHE A 15 -39.69 -1.87 -18.95
CA PHE A 15 -40.07 -3.29 -19.04
C PHE A 15 -39.22 -4.06 -20.07
N LEU A 16 -38.84 -3.41 -21.17
CA LEU A 16 -37.91 -3.96 -22.16
C LEU A 16 -36.51 -4.10 -21.60
N PHE A 17 -36.06 -3.18 -20.77
CA PHE A 17 -34.79 -3.25 -20.08
C PHE A 17 -34.76 -4.40 -19.04
N PHE A 18 -35.85 -4.56 -18.30
CA PHE A 18 -36.00 -5.66 -17.33
C PHE A 18 -36.12 -7.05 -18.00
N ALA A 19 -36.85 -7.15 -19.11
CA ALA A 19 -36.96 -8.37 -19.90
C ALA A 19 -35.65 -8.73 -20.60
N TYR A 20 -34.88 -7.74 -21.06
CA TYR A 20 -33.53 -7.94 -21.61
C TYR A 20 -32.55 -8.41 -20.54
N PHE A 21 -32.63 -7.85 -19.33
CA PHE A 21 -31.83 -8.26 -18.18
C PHE A 21 -32.18 -9.69 -17.69
N LEU A 22 -33.47 -10.02 -17.64
CA LEU A 22 -33.94 -11.36 -17.30
C LEU A 22 -33.56 -12.41 -18.37
N ASN A 23 -33.57 -12.03 -19.66
CA ASN A 23 -33.21 -12.94 -20.74
C ASN A 23 -31.68 -13.22 -20.75
N ILE A 24 -30.85 -12.21 -20.46
CA ILE A 24 -29.42 -12.38 -20.23
C ILE A 24 -29.17 -13.24 -18.99
N TRP A 25 -29.91 -13.02 -17.91
CA TRP A 25 -29.80 -13.80 -16.67
C TRP A 25 -30.24 -15.24 -16.88
N TYR A 26 -31.38 -15.49 -17.56
CA TYR A 26 -31.92 -16.82 -17.82
C TYR A 26 -31.06 -17.62 -18.82
N THR A 27 -30.55 -17.03 -19.90
CA THR A 27 -29.69 -17.72 -20.86
C THR A 27 -28.34 -18.11 -20.26
N ASN A 28 -27.82 -17.33 -19.29
CA ASN A 28 -26.59 -17.66 -18.59
C ASN A 28 -26.81 -18.68 -17.45
N PHE A 29 -27.99 -18.70 -16.84
CA PHE A 29 -28.34 -19.66 -15.77
C PHE A 29 -28.63 -21.06 -16.31
N VAL A 30 -29.34 -21.17 -17.47
CA VAL A 30 -29.75 -22.46 -18.04
C VAL A 30 -28.62 -23.19 -18.76
N LYS A 31 -27.56 -22.48 -19.22
CA LYS A 31 -26.45 -23.09 -19.97
C LYS A 31 -25.32 -23.65 -19.12
N GLY A 32 -25.45 -23.70 -17.79
CA GLY A 32 -24.40 -24.26 -16.91
C GLY A 32 -23.00 -23.62 -17.11
N GLY A 33 -22.96 -22.48 -17.81
CA GLY A 33 -21.76 -21.75 -18.09
C GLY A 33 -21.38 -20.92 -16.88
N THR A 34 -20.26 -21.24 -16.28
CA THR A 34 -19.54 -20.34 -15.39
C THR A 34 -19.58 -18.93 -15.98
N PHE A 35 -20.08 -17.94 -15.21
CA PHE A 35 -20.13 -16.52 -15.57
C PHE A 35 -18.69 -15.97 -15.62
N MET A 36 -17.92 -16.40 -16.60
CA MET A 36 -16.63 -15.81 -17.00
C MET A 36 -16.86 -14.91 -18.20
N GLY A 37 -17.69 -13.88 -18.03
CA GLY A 37 -17.54 -12.69 -18.83
C GLY A 37 -16.10 -12.22 -18.62
N LYS A 38 -15.31 -12.07 -19.71
CA LYS A 38 -13.91 -11.61 -19.61
C LYS A 38 -13.88 -10.37 -18.72
N PHE A 39 -13.29 -10.49 -17.51
CA PHE A 39 -13.08 -9.33 -16.64
C PHE A 39 -12.23 -8.31 -17.39
N VAL A 40 -12.79 -7.14 -17.64
CA VAL A 40 -12.10 -6.08 -18.38
C VAL A 40 -11.24 -5.29 -17.39
N PHE A 41 -9.93 -5.41 -17.54
CA PHE A 41 -8.97 -4.70 -16.68
C PHE A 41 -9.04 -3.20 -16.89
N LYS A 42 -9.12 -2.43 -15.80
CA LYS A 42 -9.03 -0.97 -15.82
C LYS A 42 -7.57 -0.54 -15.70
N LYS A 43 -6.96 -0.10 -16.79
CA LYS A 43 -5.60 0.43 -16.81
C LYS A 43 -5.42 1.64 -15.87
N SER A 44 -6.46 2.47 -15.72
CA SER A 44 -6.47 3.62 -14.80
C SER A 44 -6.32 3.24 -13.34
N LEU A 45 -6.67 2.00 -12.96
CA LEU A 45 -6.51 1.48 -11.61
C LEU A 45 -5.21 0.68 -11.43
N GLY A 46 -4.34 0.65 -12.44
CA GLY A 46 -3.06 -0.07 -12.37
C GLY A 46 -3.19 -1.58 -12.11
N GLN A 47 -4.31 -2.19 -12.50
CA GLN A 47 -4.62 -3.59 -12.19
C GLN A 47 -3.62 -4.56 -12.82
N ASN A 48 -2.80 -5.19 -12.01
CA ASN A 48 -1.90 -6.30 -12.34
C ASN A 48 -2.12 -7.41 -11.32
N PHE A 49 -2.90 -8.43 -11.67
CA PHE A 49 -3.23 -9.51 -10.74
C PHE A 49 -2.11 -10.53 -10.67
N LEU A 50 -1.63 -10.80 -9.47
CA LEU A 50 -0.64 -11.84 -9.20
C LEU A 50 -1.25 -13.22 -9.40
N LYS A 51 -0.62 -14.08 -10.20
CA LYS A 51 -1.10 -15.42 -10.54
C LYS A 51 -0.24 -16.54 -10.00
N ASP A 52 1.01 -16.26 -9.69
CA ASP A 52 1.95 -17.25 -9.21
C ASP A 52 1.67 -17.61 -7.75
N ASN A 53 1.14 -18.82 -7.52
CA ASN A 53 0.79 -19.28 -6.20
C ASN A 53 1.99 -19.39 -5.25
N ASN A 54 3.18 -19.71 -5.75
CA ASN A 54 4.37 -19.79 -4.90
C ASN A 54 4.75 -18.41 -4.37
N VAL A 55 4.64 -17.38 -5.22
CA VAL A 55 4.87 -15.99 -4.82
C VAL A 55 3.81 -15.53 -3.81
N ILE A 56 2.53 -15.85 -4.05
CA ILE A 56 1.43 -15.51 -3.12
C ILE A 56 1.69 -16.11 -1.73
N HIS A 57 2.02 -17.40 -1.67
CA HIS A 57 2.34 -18.07 -0.41
C HIS A 57 3.55 -17.44 0.28
N LYS A 58 4.65 -17.18 -0.45
CA LYS A 58 5.84 -16.53 0.11
C LYS A 58 5.52 -15.16 0.72
N ILE A 59 4.67 -14.34 0.09
CA ILE A 59 4.26 -13.04 0.63
C ILE A 59 3.55 -13.23 1.97
N VAL A 60 2.53 -14.09 2.00
CA VAL A 60 1.70 -14.29 3.20
C VAL A 60 2.50 -14.95 4.33
N ASP A 61 3.34 -15.94 4.00
CA ASP A 61 4.18 -16.63 4.99
C ASP A 61 5.23 -15.69 5.58
N SER A 62 5.77 -14.72 4.80
CA SER A 62 6.68 -13.69 5.30
C SER A 62 6.03 -12.77 6.34
N ALA A 63 4.71 -12.63 6.32
CA ALA A 63 4.00 -11.81 7.31
C ALA A 63 3.89 -12.52 8.68
N SER A 64 3.90 -13.87 8.72
CA SER A 64 3.74 -14.67 9.95
C SER A 64 2.46 -14.29 10.73
N ILE A 65 1.33 -14.23 10.02
CA ILE A 65 0.02 -13.86 10.55
C ILE A 65 -0.47 -14.91 11.54
N ASP A 66 -1.02 -14.47 12.67
CA ASP A 66 -1.65 -15.32 13.69
C ASP A 66 -3.03 -14.79 14.12
N LYS A 67 -3.67 -15.52 15.05
CA LYS A 67 -5.03 -15.21 15.54
C LYS A 67 -5.11 -13.99 16.49
N ASP A 68 -4.01 -13.35 16.78
CA ASP A 68 -3.96 -12.08 17.51
C ASP A 68 -3.84 -10.86 16.57
N THR A 69 -3.74 -11.10 15.26
CA THR A 69 -3.41 -10.10 14.25
C THR A 69 -4.65 -9.58 13.53
N LEU A 70 -4.83 -8.26 13.52
CA LEU A 70 -5.69 -7.54 12.58
C LEU A 70 -4.88 -7.25 11.30
N VAL A 71 -5.39 -7.64 10.14
CA VAL A 71 -4.70 -7.44 8.87
C VAL A 71 -5.46 -6.46 8.01
N ILE A 72 -4.74 -5.47 7.45
CA ILE A 72 -5.23 -4.62 6.37
C ILE A 72 -4.66 -5.14 5.06
N GLU A 73 -5.52 -5.40 4.07
CA GLU A 73 -5.13 -5.61 2.68
C GLU A 73 -5.65 -4.47 1.81
N ILE A 74 -4.76 -3.84 1.04
CA ILE A 74 -5.10 -2.73 0.15
C ILE A 74 -4.99 -3.22 -1.30
N GLY A 75 -6.10 -3.13 -2.04
CA GLY A 75 -6.19 -3.65 -3.40
C GLY A 75 -6.20 -5.18 -3.47
N PRO A 76 -7.09 -5.88 -2.75
CA PRO A 76 -7.18 -7.34 -2.76
C PRO A 76 -7.43 -7.92 -4.15
N GLY A 77 -8.00 -7.12 -5.05
CA GLY A 77 -8.27 -7.55 -6.40
C GLY A 77 -9.20 -8.75 -6.46
N GLN A 78 -8.75 -9.82 -7.09
CA GLN A 78 -9.49 -11.09 -7.13
C GLN A 78 -9.26 -11.96 -5.88
N GLY A 79 -8.67 -11.41 -4.81
CA GLY A 79 -8.49 -12.08 -3.53
C GLY A 79 -7.37 -13.12 -3.48
N ALA A 80 -6.35 -12.97 -4.32
CA ALA A 80 -5.23 -13.91 -4.37
C ALA A 80 -4.49 -14.02 -3.02
N ILE A 81 -4.29 -12.90 -2.34
CA ILE A 81 -3.70 -12.81 -1.00
C ILE A 81 -4.79 -13.01 0.05
N SER A 82 -5.97 -12.38 -0.10
CA SER A 82 -7.08 -12.42 0.86
C SER A 82 -7.45 -13.83 1.30
N ARG A 83 -7.55 -14.79 0.35
CA ARG A 83 -7.88 -16.20 0.62
C ARG A 83 -6.89 -16.90 1.55
N LEU A 84 -5.68 -16.38 1.71
CA LEU A 84 -4.65 -16.92 2.59
C LEU A 84 -4.51 -16.16 3.90
N ILE A 85 -4.79 -14.84 3.91
CA ILE A 85 -4.69 -14.03 5.13
C ILE A 85 -5.92 -14.17 6.01
N VAL A 86 -7.14 -14.16 5.44
CA VAL A 86 -8.41 -14.23 6.20
C VAL A 86 -8.47 -15.46 7.12
N PRO A 87 -8.18 -16.70 6.67
CA PRO A 87 -8.22 -17.85 7.56
C PRO A 87 -7.14 -17.83 8.66
N ARG A 88 -6.07 -17.04 8.52
CA ARG A 88 -4.97 -16.97 9.48
C ARG A 88 -5.15 -15.86 10.51
N ALA A 89 -5.71 -14.72 10.10
CA ALA A 89 -5.87 -13.53 10.91
C ALA A 89 -6.96 -13.67 11.99
N LYS A 90 -6.92 -12.81 13.00
CA LYS A 90 -8.04 -12.56 13.91
C LYS A 90 -9.19 -11.93 13.13
N TYR A 91 -8.87 -10.88 12.38
CA TYR A 91 -9.79 -10.18 11.48
C TYR A 91 -9.03 -9.56 10.31
N SER A 92 -9.69 -9.37 9.17
CA SER A 92 -9.08 -8.76 7.97
C SER A 92 -9.96 -7.65 7.42
N ILE A 93 -9.38 -6.47 7.17
CA ILE A 93 -10.04 -5.33 6.53
C ILE A 93 -9.49 -5.21 5.11
N LEU A 94 -10.35 -5.38 4.11
CA LEU A 94 -10.00 -5.40 2.70
C LEU A 94 -10.49 -4.12 2.03
N TYR A 95 -9.58 -3.23 1.61
CA TYR A 95 -9.92 -1.98 0.90
C TYR A 95 -9.78 -2.17 -0.60
N GLU A 96 -10.89 -2.07 -1.34
CA GLU A 96 -10.91 -2.22 -2.80
C GLU A 96 -11.67 -1.06 -3.46
N ILE A 97 -11.04 -0.43 -4.46
CA ILE A 97 -11.64 0.70 -5.19
C ILE A 97 -12.55 0.24 -6.35
N ASP A 98 -12.32 -0.93 -6.91
CA ASP A 98 -13.10 -1.46 -8.02
C ASP A 98 -14.31 -2.27 -7.53
N THR A 99 -15.47 -1.61 -7.47
CA THR A 99 -16.73 -2.22 -6.99
C THR A 99 -17.11 -3.50 -7.70
N ARG A 100 -16.63 -3.75 -8.93
CA ARG A 100 -16.89 -4.99 -9.69
C ARG A 100 -16.22 -6.22 -9.04
N LEU A 101 -15.21 -6.00 -8.19
CA LEU A 101 -14.47 -7.07 -7.52
C LEU A 101 -15.16 -7.52 -6.22
N ASN A 102 -16.13 -6.76 -5.69
CA ASN A 102 -16.87 -7.14 -4.48
C ASN A 102 -17.47 -8.55 -4.56
N TRP A 103 -18.10 -8.87 -5.68
CA TRP A 103 -18.70 -10.20 -5.90
C TRP A 103 -17.64 -11.32 -5.85
N TYR A 104 -16.46 -11.09 -6.45
CA TYR A 104 -15.37 -12.08 -6.43
C TYR A 104 -14.87 -12.32 -5.01
N LEU A 105 -14.60 -11.25 -4.27
CA LEU A 105 -14.12 -11.30 -2.90
C LEU A 105 -15.13 -12.00 -1.99
N SER A 106 -16.40 -11.59 -2.04
CA SER A 106 -17.46 -12.21 -1.24
C SER A 106 -17.66 -13.70 -1.58
N LYS A 107 -17.49 -14.08 -2.85
CA LYS A 107 -17.61 -15.48 -3.27
C LYS A 107 -16.47 -16.34 -2.74
N ILE A 108 -15.22 -15.89 -2.81
CA ILE A 108 -14.07 -16.69 -2.38
C ILE A 108 -13.92 -16.75 -0.86
N LEU A 109 -14.47 -15.74 -0.15
CA LEU A 109 -14.40 -15.64 1.31
C LEU A 109 -15.70 -16.06 2.01
N LYS A 110 -16.67 -16.59 1.30
CA LYS A 110 -18.03 -16.91 1.80
C LYS A 110 -18.10 -17.82 3.04
N GLU A 111 -17.03 -18.59 3.29
CA GLU A 111 -16.95 -19.53 4.41
C GLU A 111 -16.34 -18.88 5.68
N TYR A 112 -15.96 -17.60 5.60
CA TYR A 112 -15.36 -16.85 6.69
C TYR A 112 -16.27 -15.69 7.10
N ASP A 113 -16.23 -15.34 8.39
CA ASP A 113 -16.96 -14.21 8.99
C ASP A 113 -16.03 -13.16 9.61
N ASN A 114 -14.73 -13.43 9.61
CA ASN A 114 -13.69 -12.59 10.21
C ASN A 114 -13.04 -11.64 9.19
N TYR A 115 -13.84 -11.02 8.32
CA TYR A 115 -13.37 -9.98 7.40
C TYR A 115 -14.44 -8.93 7.11
N SER A 116 -13.99 -7.79 6.65
CA SER A 116 -14.84 -6.75 6.03
C SER A 116 -14.24 -6.32 4.69
N ILE A 117 -15.11 -5.94 3.73
CA ILE A 117 -14.72 -5.36 2.45
C ILE A 117 -15.22 -3.92 2.43
N ILE A 118 -14.29 -2.97 2.32
CA ILE A 118 -14.59 -1.54 2.19
C ILE A 118 -14.36 -1.15 0.73
N MET A 119 -15.49 -0.92 0.02
CA MET A 119 -15.46 -0.60 -1.39
C MET A 119 -15.26 0.90 -1.60
N ASN A 120 -14.04 1.40 -1.32
CA ASN A 120 -13.69 2.80 -1.47
C ASN A 120 -12.19 2.98 -1.74
N ASP A 121 -11.77 4.22 -2.05
CA ASP A 121 -10.36 4.58 -2.14
C ASP A 121 -9.74 4.64 -0.74
N PHE A 122 -8.76 3.78 -0.48
CA PHE A 122 -8.03 3.74 0.80
C PHE A 122 -7.47 5.11 1.20
N LEU A 123 -7.03 5.91 0.23
CA LEU A 123 -6.46 7.23 0.49
C LEU A 123 -7.47 8.23 1.06
N LEU A 124 -8.76 8.01 0.84
CA LEU A 124 -9.86 8.87 1.33
C LEU A 124 -10.47 8.37 2.65
N GLU A 125 -10.10 7.18 3.11
CA GLU A 125 -10.68 6.57 4.31
C GLU A 125 -10.06 7.11 5.60
N ASP A 126 -10.89 7.25 6.63
CA ASP A 126 -10.48 7.43 8.01
C ASP A 126 -10.13 6.05 8.62
N VAL A 127 -8.88 5.64 8.40
CA VAL A 127 -8.40 4.32 8.84
C VAL A 127 -8.39 4.20 10.37
N ASN A 128 -8.10 5.29 11.11
CA ASN A 128 -8.14 5.29 12.58
C ASN A 128 -9.54 4.98 13.10
N LYS A 129 -10.57 5.61 12.51
CA LYS A 129 -11.97 5.33 12.85
C LYS A 129 -12.36 3.89 12.53
N GLU A 130 -11.87 3.33 11.42
CA GLU A 130 -12.14 1.93 11.10
C GLU A 130 -11.47 0.99 12.10
N LEU A 131 -10.18 1.21 12.40
CA LEU A 131 -9.41 0.40 13.34
C LEU A 131 -10.02 0.40 14.75
N SER A 132 -10.64 1.52 15.18
CA SER A 132 -11.25 1.65 16.51
C SER A 132 -12.44 0.71 16.76
N LYS A 133 -12.97 0.06 15.71
CA LYS A 133 -14.07 -0.92 15.81
C LYS A 133 -13.59 -2.31 16.24
N TYR A 134 -12.28 -2.55 16.25
CA TYR A 134 -11.71 -3.88 16.44
C TYR A 134 -10.75 -3.93 17.62
N GLU A 135 -10.80 -5.02 18.37
CA GLU A 135 -9.78 -5.34 19.38
C GLU A 135 -8.72 -6.24 18.77
N TYR A 136 -7.46 -5.84 18.82
CA TYR A 136 -6.32 -6.60 18.29
C TYR A 136 -5.06 -6.35 19.12
N LYS A 137 -4.11 -7.29 19.06
CA LYS A 137 -2.79 -7.13 19.69
C LYS A 137 -1.72 -6.69 18.69
N LYS A 138 -1.93 -7.02 17.39
CA LYS A 138 -1.00 -6.72 16.31
C LYS A 138 -1.77 -6.18 15.12
N LEU A 139 -1.23 -5.15 14.48
CA LEU A 139 -1.73 -4.59 13.23
C LEU A 139 -0.73 -4.86 12.11
N TYR A 140 -1.14 -5.62 11.10
CA TYR A 140 -0.30 -5.89 9.94
C TYR A 140 -0.93 -5.34 8.66
N VAL A 141 -0.06 -4.97 7.71
CA VAL A 141 -0.48 -4.66 6.33
C VAL A 141 0.14 -5.69 5.40
N VAL A 142 -0.69 -6.40 4.63
CA VAL A 142 -0.20 -7.38 3.64
C VAL A 142 -0.89 -7.10 2.32
N ALA A 143 -0.14 -6.67 1.29
CA ALA A 143 -0.75 -6.23 0.05
C ALA A 143 0.17 -6.37 -1.18
N ASN A 144 -0.48 -6.57 -2.35
CA ASN A 144 0.12 -6.29 -3.66
C ASN A 144 -0.33 -4.90 -4.10
N LEU A 145 0.45 -3.86 -3.79
CA LEU A 145 0.02 -2.48 -3.99
C LEU A 145 0.03 -2.07 -5.47
N PRO A 146 -1.01 -1.34 -5.93
CA PRO A 146 -0.94 -0.66 -7.22
C PRO A 146 0.25 0.31 -7.26
N TYR A 147 1.06 0.23 -8.32
CA TYR A 147 2.35 0.92 -8.37
C TYR A 147 2.26 2.45 -8.24
N TYR A 148 1.19 3.05 -8.78
CA TYR A 148 1.02 4.50 -8.81
C TYR A 148 0.64 5.12 -7.46
N ILE A 149 0.16 4.31 -6.49
CA ILE A 149 -0.26 4.79 -5.17
C ILE A 149 0.59 4.26 -4.01
N THR A 150 1.67 3.51 -4.28
CA THR A 150 2.53 2.94 -3.24
C THR A 150 3.04 4.02 -2.26
N THR A 151 3.66 5.09 -2.79
CA THR A 151 4.18 6.19 -1.94
C THR A 151 3.06 6.95 -1.21
N PRO A 152 1.95 7.35 -1.85
CA PRO A 152 0.79 7.92 -1.16
C PRO A 152 0.25 7.06 -0.01
N ILE A 153 0.15 5.72 -0.20
CA ILE A 153 -0.33 4.81 0.86
C ILE A 153 0.61 4.82 2.06
N VAL A 154 1.92 4.72 1.82
CA VAL A 154 2.92 4.73 2.90
C VAL A 154 2.94 6.07 3.63
N ASN A 155 2.87 7.18 2.90
CA ASN A 155 2.77 8.50 3.50
C ASN A 155 1.51 8.66 4.37
N LYS A 156 0.36 8.16 3.89
CA LYS A 156 -0.89 8.19 4.65
C LYS A 156 -0.75 7.51 6.01
N PHE A 157 -0.11 6.36 6.10
CA PHE A 157 0.14 5.71 7.39
C PHE A 157 0.93 6.61 8.34
N ILE A 158 1.98 7.28 7.84
CA ILE A 158 2.82 8.20 8.62
C ILE A 158 2.05 9.48 9.02
N ASP A 159 1.28 10.05 8.10
CA ASP A 159 0.55 11.31 8.30
C ASP A 159 -0.65 11.13 9.24
N ASP A 160 -1.34 9.98 9.15
CA ASP A 160 -2.47 9.62 10.02
C ASP A 160 -1.99 9.05 11.38
N ASN A 161 -0.66 8.99 11.62
CA ASN A 161 -0.04 8.38 12.82
C ASN A 161 -0.46 6.91 13.04
N ILE A 162 -0.62 6.15 11.97
CA ILE A 162 -0.90 4.71 12.00
C ILE A 162 0.41 3.97 11.77
N PHE A 163 0.84 3.20 12.76
CA PHE A 163 2.11 2.47 12.70
C PHE A 163 1.86 0.96 12.83
N PRO A 164 1.55 0.25 11.73
CA PRO A 164 1.42 -1.20 11.76
C PRO A 164 2.69 -1.87 12.31
N ASP A 165 2.54 -2.90 13.14
CA ASP A 165 3.68 -3.66 13.69
C ASP A 165 4.51 -4.31 12.58
N LYS A 166 3.84 -4.71 11.49
CA LYS A 166 4.50 -5.27 10.31
C LYS A 166 3.78 -4.89 9.02
N ILE A 167 4.56 -4.54 8.00
CA ILE A 167 4.07 -4.24 6.65
C ILE A 167 4.82 -5.16 5.67
N VAL A 168 4.11 -6.05 5.00
CA VAL A 168 4.65 -6.91 3.92
C VAL A 168 3.94 -6.55 2.63
N ILE A 169 4.65 -5.84 1.77
CA ILE A 169 4.06 -5.32 0.53
C ILE A 169 4.89 -5.69 -0.69
N MET A 170 4.20 -6.00 -1.77
CA MET A 170 4.81 -6.13 -3.08
C MET A 170 4.61 -4.84 -3.87
N ILE A 171 5.72 -4.27 -4.34
CA ILE A 171 5.81 -2.96 -5.00
C ILE A 171 6.78 -3.03 -6.18
N GLN A 172 6.86 -1.98 -7.01
CA GLN A 172 7.88 -1.91 -8.06
C GLN A 172 9.28 -2.07 -7.48
N LYS A 173 10.14 -2.82 -8.17
CA LYS A 173 11.52 -3.06 -7.73
C LYS A 173 12.31 -1.78 -7.46
N GLU A 174 12.15 -0.76 -8.30
CA GLU A 174 12.80 0.54 -8.10
C GLU A 174 12.34 1.21 -6.79
N VAL A 175 11.05 1.15 -6.46
CA VAL A 175 10.51 1.71 -5.21
C VAL A 175 11.01 0.92 -4.00
N ALA A 176 11.08 -0.41 -4.11
CA ALA A 176 11.62 -1.26 -3.07
C ALA A 176 13.11 -0.98 -2.79
N LEU A 177 13.90 -0.74 -3.84
CA LEU A 177 15.31 -0.31 -3.70
C LEU A 177 15.42 1.02 -2.96
N ARG A 178 14.50 1.96 -3.27
CA ARG A 178 14.45 3.27 -2.60
C ARG A 178 14.07 3.15 -1.12
N PHE A 179 13.13 2.27 -0.76
CA PHE A 179 12.74 2.05 0.64
C PHE A 179 13.89 1.48 1.48
N ALA A 180 14.63 0.54 0.93
CA ALA A 180 15.75 -0.14 1.58
C ALA A 180 17.13 0.47 1.23
N ALA A 181 17.15 1.71 0.75
CA ALA A 181 18.38 2.37 0.32
C ALA A 181 19.30 2.72 1.50
N SER A 182 20.60 2.54 1.31
CA SER A 182 21.60 2.95 2.27
C SER A 182 22.02 4.40 2.07
N VAL A 183 22.51 5.03 3.11
CA VAL A 183 23.20 6.36 3.05
C VAL A 183 24.26 6.32 1.95
N ASN A 184 24.47 7.42 1.27
CA ASN A 184 25.37 7.59 0.13
C ASN A 184 24.93 6.86 -1.15
N SER A 185 23.74 6.28 -1.21
CA SER A 185 23.21 5.69 -2.44
C SER A 185 22.33 6.70 -3.19
N LYS A 186 22.28 6.56 -4.52
CA LYS A 186 21.43 7.39 -5.38
C LYS A 186 19.93 7.28 -5.09
N ASP A 187 19.52 6.18 -4.45
CA ASP A 187 18.12 5.89 -4.16
C ASP A 187 17.70 6.37 -2.76
N TYR A 188 18.67 6.79 -1.93
CA TYR A 188 18.41 7.38 -0.62
C TYR A 188 17.70 8.73 -0.74
N GLY A 189 16.67 8.95 0.08
CA GLY A 189 15.85 10.15 0.02
C GLY A 189 15.01 10.37 1.27
N ALA A 190 14.24 11.45 1.30
CA ALA A 190 13.42 11.81 2.47
C ALA A 190 12.52 10.65 2.95
N LEU A 191 11.84 9.95 2.02
CA LEU A 191 11.00 8.82 2.38
C LEU A 191 11.80 7.68 3.00
N THR A 192 13.03 7.43 2.52
CA THR A 192 13.93 6.43 3.12
C THR A 192 14.26 6.80 4.57
N VAL A 193 14.57 8.07 4.84
CA VAL A 193 14.86 8.57 6.21
C VAL A 193 13.64 8.38 7.10
N PHE A 194 12.43 8.76 6.65
CA PHE A 194 11.21 8.61 7.42
C PHE A 194 10.87 7.15 7.71
N LEU A 195 10.97 6.29 6.71
CA LEU A 195 10.71 4.87 6.89
C LEU A 195 11.70 4.23 7.86
N ASN A 196 12.99 4.55 7.73
CA ASN A 196 14.03 4.05 8.64
C ASN A 196 13.92 4.62 10.06
N TYR A 197 13.23 5.75 10.26
CA TYR A 197 12.92 6.24 11.60
C TYR A 197 11.93 5.32 12.32
N TYR A 198 10.91 4.83 11.59
CA TYR A 198 9.85 4.02 12.18
C TYR A 198 10.09 2.51 12.07
N TYR A 199 10.77 2.04 11.02
CA TYR A 199 10.81 0.62 10.66
C TYR A 199 12.22 0.10 10.39
N ASP A 200 12.43 -1.18 10.70
CA ASP A 200 13.50 -1.98 10.11
C ASP A 200 13.03 -2.55 8.78
N ILE A 201 13.74 -2.21 7.70
CA ILE A 201 13.28 -2.48 6.33
C ILE A 201 14.16 -3.55 5.70
N LYS A 202 13.52 -4.59 5.17
CA LYS A 202 14.19 -5.68 4.46
C LYS A 202 13.51 -5.94 3.13
N ARG A 203 14.28 -5.92 2.05
CA ARG A 203 13.85 -6.43 0.75
C ARG A 203 13.99 -7.94 0.77
N LEU A 204 12.88 -8.68 0.65
CA LEU A 204 12.86 -10.12 0.84
C LEU A 204 13.24 -10.87 -0.45
N PHE A 205 12.54 -10.60 -1.56
CA PHE A 205 12.79 -11.24 -2.84
C PHE A 205 12.18 -10.43 -3.99
N ASP A 206 12.72 -10.68 -5.20
CA ASP A 206 12.20 -10.10 -6.43
C ASP A 206 11.13 -10.99 -7.05
N VAL A 207 10.18 -10.37 -7.75
CA VAL A 207 9.06 -11.03 -8.44
C VAL A 207 9.05 -10.60 -9.89
N SER A 208 9.20 -11.57 -10.80
CA SER A 208 9.17 -11.32 -12.23
C SER A 208 7.81 -10.77 -12.66
N LYS A 209 7.82 -9.81 -13.57
CA LYS A 209 6.62 -9.32 -14.26
C LYS A 209 5.81 -10.41 -14.95
N ASN A 210 6.39 -11.59 -15.22
CA ASN A 210 5.70 -12.73 -15.81
C ASN A 210 4.72 -13.41 -14.84
N CYS A 211 4.84 -13.16 -13.52
CA CYS A 211 3.93 -13.68 -12.49
C CYS A 211 2.57 -12.96 -12.46
N PHE A 212 2.36 -11.94 -13.32
CA PHE A 212 1.15 -11.10 -13.32
C PHE A 212 0.35 -11.21 -14.61
N PHE A 213 -0.94 -10.87 -14.48
CA PHE A 213 -1.80 -10.64 -15.63
C PHE A 213 -2.81 -9.49 -15.34
N PRO A 214 -2.88 -8.46 -16.19
CA PRO A 214 -1.95 -8.15 -17.28
C PRO A 214 -0.50 -8.04 -16.81
N LYS A 215 0.45 -8.31 -17.72
CA LYS A 215 1.88 -8.20 -17.40
C LYS A 215 2.29 -6.73 -17.25
N PRO A 216 2.88 -6.32 -16.12
CA PRO A 216 3.39 -4.96 -15.94
C PRO A 216 4.67 -4.72 -16.78
N LYS A 217 5.09 -3.46 -16.85
CA LYS A 217 6.31 -3.08 -17.61
C LYS A 217 7.60 -3.46 -16.88
N VAL A 218 7.58 -3.48 -15.54
CA VAL A 218 8.75 -3.67 -14.67
C VAL A 218 8.53 -4.82 -13.70
N ASP A 219 9.62 -5.37 -13.18
CA ASP A 219 9.58 -6.36 -12.10
C ASP A 219 9.18 -5.71 -10.78
N SER A 220 8.73 -6.53 -9.86
CA SER A 220 8.37 -6.16 -8.48
C SER A 220 9.40 -6.68 -7.49
N SER A 221 9.28 -6.21 -6.27
CA SER A 221 9.99 -6.74 -5.10
C SER A 221 9.06 -6.76 -3.91
N VAL A 222 9.21 -7.76 -3.06
CA VAL A 222 8.53 -7.83 -1.77
C VAL A 222 9.42 -7.22 -0.70
N VAL A 223 8.85 -6.30 0.06
CA VAL A 223 9.49 -5.59 1.17
C VAL A 223 8.76 -5.94 2.46
N CYS A 224 9.52 -6.23 3.50
CA CYS A 224 9.05 -6.34 4.87
C CYS A 224 9.57 -5.15 5.66
N MET A 225 8.68 -4.48 6.38
CA MET A 225 8.99 -3.39 7.31
C MET A 225 8.45 -3.79 8.68
N GLU A 226 9.32 -3.89 9.69
CA GLU A 226 8.97 -4.23 11.07
C GLU A 226 9.11 -2.99 11.95
N LEU A 227 8.07 -2.65 12.71
CA LEU A 227 8.04 -1.46 13.55
C LEU A 227 9.13 -1.54 14.62
N LYS A 228 9.97 -0.53 14.70
CA LYS A 228 11.02 -0.42 15.72
C LYS A 228 10.41 -0.22 17.10
N LYS A 229 10.86 -1.00 18.06
CA LYS A 229 10.49 -0.83 19.47
C LYS A 229 11.16 0.40 20.07
N ASP A 230 12.46 0.56 19.77
CA ASP A 230 13.28 1.67 20.24
C ASP A 230 13.56 2.60 19.06
N ARG A 231 13.10 3.83 19.17
CA ARG A 231 13.32 4.88 18.18
C ARG A 231 14.18 5.99 18.76
N LEU A 232 14.95 6.65 17.91
CA LEU A 232 15.70 7.84 18.30
C LEU A 232 14.75 8.89 18.84
N TYR A 233 15.15 9.55 19.92
CA TYR A 233 14.35 10.60 20.52
C TYR A 233 14.38 11.87 19.66
N VAL A 234 13.22 12.31 19.20
CA VAL A 234 13.00 13.54 18.45
C VAL A 234 12.17 14.48 19.32
N ARG A 235 12.73 15.66 19.66
CA ARG A 235 12.06 16.66 20.51
C ARG A 235 10.81 17.23 19.84
N ASP A 236 10.91 17.54 18.54
CA ASP A 236 9.83 18.07 17.72
C ASP A 236 9.78 17.35 16.36
N MET A 237 8.74 16.53 16.18
CA MET A 237 8.54 15.76 14.96
C MET A 237 8.24 16.65 13.74
N PHE A 238 7.64 17.81 13.93
CA PHE A 238 7.36 18.75 12.84
C PHE A 238 8.67 19.36 12.31
N ILE A 239 9.58 19.76 13.20
CA ILE A 239 10.91 20.26 12.80
C ILE A 239 11.69 19.16 12.09
N PHE A 240 11.72 17.94 12.63
CA PHE A 240 12.41 16.82 12.00
C PHE A 240 11.86 16.50 10.60
N LYS A 241 10.53 16.42 10.45
CA LYS A 241 9.89 16.15 9.15
C LYS A 241 10.22 17.24 8.12
N ASN A 242 10.16 18.53 8.51
CA ASN A 242 10.46 19.62 7.61
C ASN A 242 11.96 19.67 7.24
N LEU A 243 12.86 19.53 8.21
CA LEU A 243 14.31 19.47 7.97
C LEU A 243 14.66 18.41 6.93
N VAL A 244 14.18 17.18 7.13
CA VAL A 244 14.44 16.08 6.21
C VAL A 244 13.85 16.39 4.83
N LYS A 245 12.58 16.83 4.75
CA LYS A 245 11.92 17.15 3.48
C LYS A 245 12.66 18.25 2.72
N ASP A 246 13.04 19.33 3.39
CA ASP A 246 13.72 20.48 2.78
C ASP A 246 15.14 20.11 2.35
N SER A 247 15.85 19.29 3.13
CA SER A 247 17.18 18.78 2.76
C SER A 247 17.19 18.05 1.41
N PHE A 248 16.11 17.35 1.06
CA PHE A 248 15.97 16.62 -0.20
C PHE A 248 15.21 17.37 -1.30
N LYS A 249 14.82 18.62 -1.08
CA LYS A 249 14.02 19.41 -2.03
C LYS A 249 14.66 19.52 -3.42
N HIS A 250 15.97 19.72 -3.45
CA HIS A 250 16.75 19.74 -4.68
C HIS A 250 17.89 18.73 -4.60
N LYS A 251 17.68 17.54 -5.12
CA LYS A 251 18.58 16.38 -5.00
C LYS A 251 20.05 16.67 -5.39
N ARG A 252 20.29 17.56 -6.34
CA ARG A 252 21.65 17.90 -6.83
C ARG A 252 22.32 19.04 -6.07
N LYS A 253 21.61 19.72 -5.16
CA LYS A 253 22.15 20.82 -4.35
C LYS A 253 22.72 20.30 -3.03
N THR A 254 23.63 21.09 -2.44
CA THR A 254 24.21 20.85 -1.11
C THR A 254 23.18 21.15 -0.01
N LEU A 255 23.45 20.70 1.22
CA LEU A 255 22.63 21.05 2.39
C LEU A 255 22.52 22.57 2.56
N LYS A 256 23.62 23.30 2.43
CA LYS A 256 23.64 24.77 2.50
C LYS A 256 22.55 25.40 1.62
N ASN A 257 22.45 24.93 0.38
CA ASN A 257 21.51 25.50 -0.59
C ASN A 257 20.06 24.99 -0.44
N ASN A 258 19.87 23.83 0.19
CA ASN A 258 18.56 23.28 0.44
C ASN A 258 17.95 23.83 1.75
N LEU A 259 18.78 24.18 2.72
CA LEU A 259 18.39 24.62 4.05
C LEU A 259 18.57 26.14 4.23
N GLU A 260 18.51 26.90 3.15
CA GLU A 260 18.46 28.37 3.20
C GLU A 260 17.24 28.79 4.05
N GLY A 261 17.51 29.58 5.12
CA GLY A 261 16.47 29.94 6.10
C GLY A 261 16.52 29.17 7.42
N TYR A 262 17.32 28.10 7.50
CA TYR A 262 17.63 27.42 8.76
C TYR A 262 18.86 28.05 9.43
N ASN A 263 19.07 27.81 10.75
CA ASN A 263 20.28 28.19 11.45
C ASN A 263 21.46 27.30 10.98
N LEU A 264 22.15 27.75 9.92
CA LEU A 264 23.24 26.99 9.29
C LEU A 264 24.45 26.79 10.23
N ASP A 265 24.72 27.74 11.14
CA ASP A 265 25.85 27.64 12.07
C ASP A 265 25.66 26.46 13.02
N LYS A 266 24.45 26.31 13.62
CA LYS A 266 24.12 25.13 14.43
C LYS A 266 24.22 23.84 13.66
N ILE A 267 23.75 23.79 12.41
CA ILE A 267 23.84 22.61 11.54
C ILE A 267 25.30 22.25 11.28
N GLU A 268 26.13 23.25 10.98
CA GLU A 268 27.55 23.04 10.69
C GLU A 268 28.31 22.51 11.90
N GLU A 269 28.02 23.00 13.12
CA GLU A 269 28.60 22.49 14.37
C GLU A 269 28.35 21.00 14.53
N ILE A 270 27.14 20.52 14.23
CA ILE A 270 26.81 19.08 14.31
C ILE A 270 27.53 18.32 13.21
N LEU A 271 27.50 18.80 11.97
CA LEU A 271 28.17 18.13 10.85
C LEU A 271 29.67 17.97 11.10
N LYS A 272 30.33 18.94 11.73
CA LYS A 272 31.76 18.87 12.11
C LYS A 272 32.05 17.69 13.04
N LYS A 273 31.14 17.29 13.93
CA LYS A 273 31.33 16.10 14.78
C LYS A 273 31.46 14.80 13.97
N TYR A 274 30.92 14.81 12.75
CA TYR A 274 30.95 13.67 11.81
C TYR A 274 31.94 13.87 10.66
N ASN A 275 32.87 14.83 10.78
CA ASN A 275 33.83 15.22 9.74
C ASN A 275 33.14 15.62 8.42
N MET A 276 32.01 16.29 8.52
CA MET A 276 31.21 16.81 7.39
C MET A 276 31.10 18.34 7.47
N ASP A 277 30.74 18.96 6.35
CA ASP A 277 30.42 20.38 6.25
C ASP A 277 29.08 20.60 5.51
N LEU A 278 28.66 21.85 5.37
CA LEU A 278 27.42 22.23 4.68
C LEU A 278 27.43 21.98 3.15
N ASN A 279 28.59 21.62 2.56
CA ASN A 279 28.70 21.31 1.13
C ASN A 279 28.30 19.87 0.80
N VAL A 280 28.09 19.00 1.81
CA VAL A 280 27.57 17.65 1.61
C VAL A 280 26.14 17.71 1.04
N ARG A 281 25.75 16.62 0.37
CA ARG A 281 24.36 16.45 -0.06
C ARG A 281 23.56 15.68 0.99
N ALA A 282 22.24 15.87 1.00
CA ALA A 282 21.34 15.20 1.93
C ALA A 282 21.45 13.67 1.90
N GLU A 283 21.81 13.08 0.75
CA GLU A 283 21.99 11.63 0.61
C GLU A 283 23.16 11.07 1.43
N SER A 284 24.08 11.92 1.89
CA SER A 284 25.22 11.56 2.74
C SER A 284 24.91 11.64 4.25
N ILE A 285 23.73 12.17 4.61
CA ILE A 285 23.35 12.36 6.00
C ILE A 285 22.56 11.15 6.50
N SER A 286 23.03 10.54 7.59
CA SER A 286 22.34 9.43 8.21
C SER A 286 21.11 9.89 9.01
N LEU A 287 20.23 8.94 9.37
CA LEU A 287 19.07 9.21 10.20
C LEU A 287 19.48 9.84 11.55
N GLU A 288 20.54 9.32 12.17
CA GLU A 288 21.06 9.80 13.46
C GLU A 288 21.46 11.26 13.39
N ILE A 289 22.19 11.64 12.35
CA ILE A 289 22.61 13.02 12.13
C ILE A 289 21.40 13.94 11.87
N PHE A 290 20.40 13.50 11.09
CA PHE A 290 19.18 14.27 10.90
C PHE A 290 18.42 14.49 12.21
N VAL A 291 18.35 13.49 13.10
CA VAL A 291 17.70 13.61 14.39
C VAL A 291 18.47 14.56 15.31
N GLU A 292 19.81 14.47 15.35
CA GLU A 292 20.64 15.39 16.15
C GLU A 292 20.48 16.84 15.69
N ILE A 293 20.54 17.10 14.36
CA ILE A 293 20.30 18.43 13.80
C ILE A 293 18.92 18.94 14.19
N ALA A 294 17.87 18.13 14.01
CA ALA A 294 16.51 18.54 14.32
C ALA A 294 16.35 18.92 15.80
N ASN A 295 16.98 18.17 16.71
CA ASN A 295 16.92 18.43 18.14
C ASN A 295 17.66 19.71 18.58
N GLU A 296 18.67 20.15 17.85
CA GLU A 296 19.41 21.38 18.13
C GLU A 296 18.80 22.64 17.48
N LEU A 297 17.91 22.46 16.52
CA LEU A 297 17.24 23.60 15.85
C LEU A 297 16.04 24.15 16.63
N ILE A 298 15.72 23.56 17.78
CA ILE A 298 14.64 23.99 18.67
C ILE A 298 15.07 25.14 19.55
#